data_a79a7f2b71106e1dfa7a6fc7cd34d80c
#
_entry.id   a79a7f2b71106e1dfa7a6fc7cd34d80c
#
_cell.length_a   1.000
_cell.length_b   1.000
_cell.length_c   1.000
_cell.angle_alpha   90.00
_cell.angle_beta   90.00
_cell.angle_gamma   90.00
#
_symmetry.space_group_name_H-M   'P 1'
#
loop_
_entity.id
_entity.type
_entity.pdbx_description
1 polymer ?
#
loop_
_entity_poly.entity_id
_entity_poly.type
_entity_poly.pdbx_seq_one_letter_code
_entity_poly.pdbx_strand_id
1 'polypeptide(L)'
;ETDSAKLSQLILQAAEDEIMFEGPNTIAAFIMEPVLGAGGIMVPHETFMPGMQQLCSKHGILMIADEVITGFGRTGDWSGSRHWGVQPDFMCTAKAITNGYYPFGACMIAEHVAEVFERAGADGFVGHGYTYTAHPVGAAAAIACLKETERLDVKTNAAARGTQMFEGAKRLMEKHSAIGDVRGGHGLMTGIEFVKDRATKAPMDPSFGLSVQKVAMDNGVMLRASGTN
;
A
#
# COMPACT_ATOMS: atom_id res chain seq x y z
N GLU A 1 6.13 9.10 23.34
CA GLU A 1 5.93 8.27 22.13
C GLU A 1 4.79 7.30 22.42
N THR A 2 3.79 7.26 21.53
CA THR A 2 2.72 6.26 21.65
C THR A 2 3.30 4.94 21.12
N ASP A 3 3.26 3.90 21.95
CA ASP A 3 3.61 2.55 21.52
C ASP A 3 2.74 2.16 20.32
N SER A 4 3.37 1.79 19.22
CA SER A 4 2.70 1.46 17.95
C SER A 4 1.76 0.25 18.09
N ALA A 5 2.10 -0.73 18.94
CA ALA A 5 1.23 -1.86 19.25
C ALA A 5 -0.04 -1.41 20.00
N LYS A 6 0.12 -0.52 20.99
CA LYS A 6 -1.00 0.07 21.70
C LYS A 6 -1.88 0.94 20.79
N LEU A 7 -1.24 1.69 19.88
CA LEU A 7 -1.97 2.47 18.89
C LEU A 7 -2.79 1.56 17.96
N SER A 8 -2.21 0.47 17.49
CA SER A 8 -2.92 -0.55 16.69
C SER A 8 -4.15 -1.08 17.42
N GLN A 9 -4.02 -1.45 18.70
CA GLN A 9 -5.13 -1.93 19.52
C GLN A 9 -6.24 -0.88 19.65
N LEU A 10 -5.88 0.38 19.92
CA LEU A 10 -6.86 1.47 20.06
C LEU A 10 -7.62 1.73 18.75
N ILE A 11 -6.92 1.67 17.61
CA ILE A 11 -7.55 1.88 16.29
C ILE A 11 -8.47 0.69 15.96
N LEU A 12 -8.06 -0.54 16.25
CA LEU A 12 -8.90 -1.73 16.06
C LEU A 12 -10.16 -1.67 16.92
N GLN A 13 -10.04 -1.24 18.18
CA GLN A 13 -11.19 -1.05 19.05
C GLN A 13 -12.11 0.04 18.52
N ALA A 14 -11.57 1.19 18.12
CA ALA A 14 -12.36 2.27 17.52
C ALA A 14 -13.08 1.84 16.24
N ALA A 15 -12.42 1.02 15.42
CA ALA A 15 -13.02 0.45 14.22
C ALA A 15 -14.20 -0.48 14.56
N GLU A 16 -14.04 -1.32 15.60
CA GLU A 16 -15.13 -2.19 16.05
C GLU A 16 -16.29 -1.40 16.64
N ASP A 17 -16.01 -0.38 17.45
CA ASP A 17 -17.03 0.51 18.01
C ASP A 17 -17.82 1.21 16.89
N GLU A 18 -17.15 1.67 15.84
CA GLU A 18 -17.79 2.29 14.68
C GLU A 18 -18.65 1.28 13.89
N ILE A 19 -18.14 0.07 13.65
CA ILE A 19 -18.91 -1.01 13.01
C ILE A 19 -20.19 -1.29 13.80
N MET A 20 -20.10 -1.33 15.13
CA MET A 20 -21.27 -1.59 15.97
C MET A 20 -22.24 -0.41 16.01
N PHE A 21 -21.73 0.82 15.95
CA PHE A 21 -22.55 2.04 15.92
C PHE A 21 -23.32 2.18 14.60
N GLU A 22 -22.66 1.98 13.47
CA GLU A 22 -23.28 2.04 12.13
C GLU A 22 -24.21 0.84 11.87
N GLY A 23 -23.98 -0.27 12.56
CA GLY A 23 -24.67 -1.54 12.35
C GLY A 23 -23.94 -2.41 11.32
N PRO A 24 -23.42 -3.58 11.72
CA PRO A 24 -22.60 -4.44 10.85
C PRO A 24 -23.25 -4.78 9.52
N ASN A 25 -24.56 -4.94 9.48
CA ASN A 25 -25.32 -5.28 8.27
C ASN A 25 -25.44 -4.13 7.27
N THR A 26 -25.01 -2.92 7.61
CA THR A 26 -25.01 -1.76 6.71
C THR A 26 -23.68 -1.55 6.01
N ILE A 27 -22.63 -2.27 6.44
CA ILE A 27 -21.27 -2.12 5.95
C ILE A 27 -20.94 -3.28 4.98
N ALA A 28 -20.76 -2.98 3.71
CA ALA A 28 -20.45 -3.99 2.71
C ALA A 28 -18.98 -4.42 2.72
N ALA A 29 -18.07 -3.46 2.84
CA ALA A 29 -16.64 -3.72 2.75
C ALA A 29 -15.80 -2.66 3.49
N PHE A 30 -14.59 -3.06 3.89
CA PHE A 30 -13.52 -2.20 4.38
C PHE A 30 -12.36 -2.21 3.38
N ILE A 31 -11.85 -1.04 3.00
CA ILE A 31 -10.73 -0.91 2.07
C ILE A 31 -9.54 -0.23 2.74
N MET A 32 -8.33 -0.77 2.49
CA MET A 32 -7.09 -0.15 2.95
C MET A 32 -5.91 -0.45 2.02
N GLU A 33 -4.93 0.47 1.98
CA GLU A 33 -3.60 0.16 1.46
C GLU A 33 -2.81 -0.63 2.53
N PRO A 34 -2.08 -1.72 2.19
CA PRO A 34 -1.22 -2.42 3.15
C PRO A 34 -0.14 -1.52 3.77
N VAL A 35 0.46 -0.67 2.97
CA VAL A 35 1.28 0.47 3.39
C VAL A 35 0.68 1.70 2.73
N LEU A 36 0.29 2.68 3.52
CA LEU A 36 -0.28 3.91 2.99
C LEU A 36 0.79 4.68 2.21
N GLY A 37 0.70 4.62 0.87
CA GLY A 37 1.75 5.11 -0.02
C GLY A 37 1.79 6.64 -0.12
N ALA A 38 0.86 7.22 -0.87
CA ALA A 38 0.81 8.67 -1.12
C ALA A 38 0.56 9.50 0.15
N GLY A 39 -0.01 8.90 1.18
CA GLY A 39 -0.27 9.52 2.48
C GLY A 39 0.98 9.67 3.37
N GLY A 40 2.17 9.29 2.90
CA GLY A 40 3.45 9.53 3.60
C GLY A 40 4.23 8.28 3.99
N ILE A 41 4.04 7.19 3.28
CA ILE A 41 4.70 5.88 3.54
C ILE A 41 4.47 5.44 4.99
N MET A 42 3.20 5.39 5.39
CA MET A 42 2.85 4.94 6.73
C MET A 42 2.69 3.42 6.75
N VAL A 43 3.59 2.76 7.48
CA VAL A 43 3.58 1.32 7.68
C VAL A 43 2.77 1.02 8.95
N PRO A 44 1.70 0.23 8.88
CA PRO A 44 0.94 -0.13 10.06
C PRO A 44 1.73 -1.09 10.95
N HIS A 45 1.40 -1.13 12.23
CA HIS A 45 1.92 -2.15 13.13
C HIS A 45 1.54 -3.56 12.63
N GLU A 46 2.37 -4.55 12.88
CA GLU A 46 2.19 -5.93 12.39
C GLU A 46 0.84 -6.56 12.77
N THR A 47 0.22 -6.13 13.85
CA THR A 47 -1.08 -6.64 14.32
C THR A 47 -2.28 -5.94 13.66
N PHE A 48 -2.08 -4.81 12.98
CA PHE A 48 -3.20 -3.99 12.51
C PHE A 48 -3.97 -4.65 11.35
N MET A 49 -3.28 -4.99 10.27
CA MET A 49 -3.94 -5.56 9.10
C MET A 49 -4.59 -6.93 9.38
N PRO A 50 -3.92 -7.86 10.11
CA PRO A 50 -4.57 -9.09 10.57
C PRO A 50 -5.76 -8.84 11.49
N GLY A 51 -5.68 -7.84 12.39
CA GLY A 51 -6.78 -7.46 13.27
C GLY A 51 -7.99 -6.94 12.50
N MET A 52 -7.77 -6.10 11.49
CA MET A 52 -8.85 -5.65 10.60
C MET A 52 -9.47 -6.81 9.82
N GLN A 53 -8.68 -7.76 9.32
CA GLN A 53 -9.22 -8.95 8.67
C GLN A 53 -10.12 -9.76 9.62
N GLN A 54 -9.69 -9.92 10.88
CA GLN A 54 -10.50 -10.62 11.89
C GLN A 54 -11.81 -9.88 12.18
N LEU A 55 -11.78 -8.56 12.30
CA LEU A 55 -13.00 -7.75 12.50
C LEU A 55 -13.93 -7.86 11.30
N CYS A 56 -13.41 -7.73 10.08
CA CYS A 56 -14.20 -7.90 8.87
C CYS A 56 -14.88 -9.29 8.83
N SER A 57 -14.10 -10.35 9.07
CA SER A 57 -14.64 -11.73 9.10
C SER A 57 -15.69 -11.94 10.21
N LYS A 58 -15.46 -11.38 11.41
CA LYS A 58 -16.38 -11.45 12.53
C LYS A 58 -17.74 -10.85 12.23
N HIS A 59 -17.77 -9.76 11.47
CA HIS A 59 -18.98 -8.99 11.19
C HIS A 59 -19.55 -9.21 9.78
N GLY A 60 -18.97 -10.13 8.99
CA GLY A 60 -19.43 -10.41 7.63
C GLY A 60 -19.16 -9.28 6.64
N ILE A 61 -18.14 -8.45 6.91
CA ILE A 61 -17.68 -7.34 6.09
C ILE A 61 -16.57 -7.86 5.16
N LEU A 62 -16.60 -7.51 3.89
CA LEU A 62 -15.56 -7.89 2.94
C LEU A 62 -14.32 -7.00 3.08
N MET A 63 -13.12 -7.60 2.97
CA MET A 63 -11.87 -6.85 3.05
C MET A 63 -11.29 -6.62 1.66
N ILE A 64 -11.00 -5.36 1.34
CA ILE A 64 -10.38 -4.95 0.08
C ILE A 64 -8.97 -4.43 0.36
N ALA A 65 -7.96 -5.04 -0.24
CA ALA A 65 -6.61 -4.50 -0.23
C ALA A 65 -6.37 -3.65 -1.47
N ASP A 66 -6.05 -2.37 -1.27
CA ASP A 66 -5.57 -1.49 -2.33
C ASP A 66 -4.06 -1.70 -2.51
N GLU A 67 -3.72 -2.59 -3.43
CA GLU A 67 -2.34 -2.93 -3.81
C GLU A 67 -1.84 -2.13 -5.02
N VAL A 68 -2.51 -1.05 -5.37
CA VAL A 68 -2.14 -0.21 -6.52
C VAL A 68 -0.70 0.31 -6.43
N ILE A 69 -0.21 0.59 -5.21
CA ILE A 69 1.18 0.99 -4.99
C ILE A 69 2.03 -0.20 -4.52
N THR A 70 1.51 -1.00 -3.62
CA THR A 70 2.26 -2.02 -2.87
C THR A 70 2.49 -3.32 -3.65
N GLY A 71 1.69 -3.58 -4.69
CA GLY A 71 1.75 -4.82 -5.47
C GLY A 71 2.95 -4.96 -6.40
N PHE A 72 3.15 -6.17 -6.87
CA PHE A 72 4.06 -6.60 -7.93
C PHE A 72 5.53 -6.19 -7.72
N GLY A 73 6.06 -6.45 -6.52
CA GLY A 73 7.47 -6.28 -6.20
C GLY A 73 7.82 -5.02 -5.43
N ARG A 74 6.93 -4.00 -5.37
CA ARG A 74 7.22 -2.73 -4.68
C ARG A 74 7.64 -2.94 -3.22
N THR A 75 6.96 -3.81 -2.50
CA THR A 75 7.23 -4.13 -1.09
C THR A 75 8.22 -5.29 -0.89
N GLY A 76 8.82 -5.80 -1.96
CA GLY A 76 9.70 -6.96 -1.89
C GLY A 76 8.96 -8.30 -1.96
N ASP A 77 7.65 -8.28 -2.18
CA ASP A 77 6.81 -9.46 -2.42
C ASP A 77 5.82 -9.20 -3.57
N TRP A 78 5.01 -10.19 -3.93
CA TRP A 78 3.96 -10.05 -4.94
C TRP A 78 2.87 -9.08 -4.53
N SER A 79 2.56 -9.00 -3.23
CA SER A 79 1.61 -8.04 -2.67
C SER A 79 2.05 -7.58 -1.28
N GLY A 80 1.67 -6.36 -0.90
CA GLY A 80 1.96 -5.82 0.42
C GLY A 80 1.25 -6.60 1.53
N SER A 81 0.01 -7.02 1.32
CA SER A 81 -0.79 -7.80 2.29
C SER A 81 -0.11 -9.10 2.74
N ARG A 82 0.75 -9.70 1.90
CA ARG A 82 1.52 -10.91 2.25
C ARG A 82 2.46 -10.73 3.42
N HIS A 83 3.00 -9.53 3.63
CA HIS A 83 3.88 -9.27 4.79
C HIS A 83 3.19 -9.50 6.13
N TRP A 84 1.86 -9.36 6.15
CA TRP A 84 1.03 -9.58 7.35
C TRP A 84 0.26 -10.90 7.31
N GLY A 85 0.48 -11.75 6.29
CA GLY A 85 -0.22 -13.03 6.14
C GLY A 85 -1.72 -12.86 5.85
N VAL A 86 -2.14 -11.69 5.36
CA VAL A 86 -3.53 -11.37 5.07
C VAL A 86 -3.88 -11.75 3.64
N GLN A 87 -5.02 -12.42 3.49
CA GLN A 87 -5.64 -12.73 2.20
C GLN A 87 -6.96 -11.94 2.11
N PRO A 88 -7.00 -10.82 1.38
CA PRO A 88 -8.20 -10.02 1.24
C PRO A 88 -9.21 -10.71 0.32
N ASP A 89 -10.48 -10.31 0.45
CA ASP A 89 -11.57 -10.79 -0.42
C ASP A 89 -11.47 -10.17 -1.82
N PHE A 90 -10.96 -8.94 -1.89
CA PHE A 90 -10.64 -8.23 -3.14
C PHE A 90 -9.25 -7.63 -3.07
N MET A 91 -8.57 -7.59 -4.21
CA MET A 91 -7.29 -6.92 -4.35
C MET A 91 -7.32 -6.01 -5.58
N CYS A 92 -7.21 -4.71 -5.36
CA CYS A 92 -7.13 -3.71 -6.42
C CYS A 92 -5.67 -3.52 -6.83
N THR A 93 -5.38 -3.61 -8.14
CA THR A 93 -4.02 -3.50 -8.66
C THR A 93 -3.95 -2.61 -9.89
N ALA A 94 -2.83 -1.92 -10.04
CA ALA A 94 -2.51 -1.10 -11.21
C ALA A 94 -0.99 -0.89 -11.30
N LYS A 95 -0.53 0.21 -11.85
CA LYS A 95 0.87 0.67 -11.90
C LYS A 95 1.85 -0.43 -12.33
N ALA A 96 2.45 -1.13 -11.36
CA ALA A 96 3.47 -2.15 -11.61
C ALA A 96 2.95 -3.37 -12.39
N ILE A 97 1.64 -3.59 -12.46
CA ILE A 97 1.06 -4.68 -13.28
C ILE A 97 1.49 -4.57 -14.75
N THR A 98 1.69 -3.35 -15.26
CA THR A 98 2.21 -3.08 -16.62
C THR A 98 3.45 -2.19 -16.61
N ASN A 99 3.93 -1.73 -15.45
CA ASN A 99 5.02 -0.76 -15.31
C ASN A 99 4.84 0.51 -16.18
N GLY A 100 3.60 0.90 -16.47
CA GLY A 100 3.28 2.08 -17.27
C GLY A 100 3.38 1.89 -18.79
N TYR A 101 3.72 0.71 -19.28
CA TYR A 101 3.76 0.43 -20.72
C TYR A 101 2.37 0.48 -21.37
N TYR A 102 1.33 0.18 -20.58
CA TYR A 102 -0.05 0.32 -21.01
C TYR A 102 -0.93 0.71 -19.82
N PRO A 103 -1.92 1.64 -19.99
CA PRO A 103 -2.90 1.94 -18.95
C PRO A 103 -3.73 0.70 -18.63
N PHE A 104 -3.55 0.14 -17.44
CA PHE A 104 -4.20 -1.11 -17.04
C PHE A 104 -4.33 -1.18 -15.53
N GLY A 105 -5.42 -1.74 -15.07
CA GLY A 105 -5.66 -2.12 -13.68
C GLY A 105 -6.48 -3.38 -13.63
N ALA A 106 -6.46 -4.05 -12.51
CA ALA A 106 -7.26 -5.25 -12.28
C ALA A 106 -7.80 -5.27 -10.85
N CYS A 107 -8.97 -5.85 -10.69
CA CYS A 107 -9.52 -6.24 -9.40
C CYS A 107 -9.53 -7.77 -9.36
N MET A 108 -8.75 -8.35 -8.47
CA MET A 108 -8.76 -9.77 -8.19
C MET A 108 -9.80 -10.07 -7.12
N ILE A 109 -10.53 -11.14 -7.30
CA ILE A 109 -11.65 -11.55 -6.43
C ILE A 109 -11.30 -12.91 -5.84
N ALA A 110 -11.45 -13.07 -4.53
CA ALA A 110 -11.24 -14.35 -3.87
C ALA A 110 -12.30 -15.38 -4.31
N GLU A 111 -11.93 -16.65 -4.32
CA GLU A 111 -12.76 -17.73 -4.83
C GLU A 111 -14.14 -17.80 -4.16
N HIS A 112 -14.20 -17.70 -2.85
CA HIS A 112 -15.46 -17.74 -2.10
C HIS A 112 -16.44 -16.60 -2.47
N VAL A 113 -15.92 -15.45 -2.91
CA VAL A 113 -16.75 -14.34 -3.43
C VAL A 113 -17.21 -14.65 -4.86
N ALA A 114 -16.31 -15.14 -5.72
CA ALA A 114 -16.65 -15.52 -7.10
C ALA A 114 -17.71 -16.62 -7.15
N GLU A 115 -17.62 -17.62 -6.28
CA GLU A 115 -18.58 -18.70 -6.16
C GLU A 115 -20.03 -18.22 -5.90
N VAL A 116 -20.22 -17.07 -5.25
CA VAL A 116 -21.57 -16.52 -5.03
C VAL A 116 -22.23 -16.17 -6.37
N PHE A 117 -21.48 -15.58 -7.28
CA PHE A 117 -21.96 -15.25 -8.63
C PHE A 117 -22.17 -16.51 -9.46
N GLU A 118 -21.26 -17.48 -9.37
CA GLU A 118 -21.37 -18.74 -10.12
C GLU A 118 -22.59 -19.57 -9.69
N ARG A 119 -22.85 -19.65 -8.37
CA ARG A 119 -24.02 -20.37 -7.83
C ARG A 119 -25.34 -19.71 -8.20
N ALA A 120 -25.37 -18.40 -8.39
CA ALA A 120 -26.56 -17.67 -8.80
C ALA A 120 -26.93 -17.94 -10.29
N GLY A 121 -26.04 -18.55 -11.06
CA GLY A 121 -26.29 -18.92 -12.45
C GLY A 121 -26.67 -17.73 -13.32
N ALA A 122 -27.81 -17.79 -14.01
CA ALA A 122 -28.27 -16.70 -14.88
C ALA A 122 -28.59 -15.39 -14.11
N ASP A 123 -28.85 -15.48 -12.83
CA ASP A 123 -29.11 -14.32 -11.95
C ASP A 123 -27.78 -13.75 -11.36
N GLY A 124 -26.67 -14.47 -11.52
CA GLY A 124 -25.32 -14.09 -11.07
C GLY A 124 -24.65 -13.10 -11.99
N PHE A 125 -25.23 -11.93 -12.15
CA PHE A 125 -24.71 -10.88 -13.03
C PHE A 125 -23.79 -9.90 -12.28
N VAL A 126 -22.53 -9.79 -12.73
CA VAL A 126 -21.63 -8.72 -12.28
C VAL A 126 -21.96 -7.44 -13.05
N GLY A 127 -22.79 -6.59 -12.47
CA GLY A 127 -23.28 -5.35 -13.08
C GLY A 127 -22.22 -4.23 -13.20
N HIS A 128 -20.95 -4.60 -13.38
CA HIS A 128 -19.84 -3.68 -13.47
C HIS A 128 -18.95 -4.00 -14.67
N GLY A 129 -18.64 -2.97 -15.46
CA GLY A 129 -17.73 -3.08 -16.61
C GLY A 129 -17.60 -1.76 -17.33
N TYR A 130 -16.47 -1.56 -17.95
CA TYR A 130 -16.19 -0.42 -18.83
C TYR A 130 -16.06 -0.90 -20.27
N THR A 131 -16.24 0.01 -21.24
CA THR A 131 -16.09 -0.31 -22.67
C THR A 131 -14.75 -0.99 -23.00
N TYR A 132 -13.67 -0.61 -22.29
CA TYR A 132 -12.35 -1.19 -22.49
C TYR A 132 -11.98 -2.29 -21.48
N THR A 133 -12.93 -2.81 -20.72
CA THR A 133 -12.70 -3.99 -19.86
C THR A 133 -12.20 -5.16 -20.71
N ALA A 134 -11.26 -5.93 -20.16
CA ALA A 134 -10.63 -7.09 -20.83
C ALA A 134 -9.88 -6.72 -22.14
N HIS A 135 -9.35 -5.50 -22.24
CA HIS A 135 -8.63 -5.08 -23.45
C HIS A 135 -7.40 -5.97 -23.70
N PRO A 136 -7.32 -6.64 -24.87
CA PRO A 136 -6.34 -7.69 -25.09
C PRO A 136 -4.90 -7.19 -25.10
N VAL A 137 -4.64 -5.96 -25.58
CA VAL A 137 -3.30 -5.37 -25.56
C VAL A 137 -2.85 -5.08 -24.14
N GLY A 138 -3.75 -4.56 -23.27
CA GLY A 138 -3.45 -4.35 -21.86
C GLY A 138 -3.15 -5.65 -21.12
N ALA A 139 -3.94 -6.68 -21.37
CA ALA A 139 -3.72 -8.02 -20.81
C ALA A 139 -2.37 -8.63 -21.26
N ALA A 140 -2.03 -8.49 -22.54
CA ALA A 140 -0.74 -8.96 -23.09
C ALA A 140 0.44 -8.22 -22.45
N ALA A 141 0.34 -6.88 -22.30
CA ALA A 141 1.35 -6.08 -21.62
C ALA A 141 1.52 -6.49 -20.14
N ALA A 142 0.42 -6.71 -19.42
CA ALA A 142 0.45 -7.16 -18.04
C ALA A 142 1.13 -8.53 -17.91
N ILE A 143 0.74 -9.51 -18.74
CA ILE A 143 1.36 -10.85 -18.76
C ILE A 143 2.88 -10.75 -19.03
N ALA A 144 3.29 -9.95 -20.00
CA ALA A 144 4.70 -9.75 -20.30
C ALA A 144 5.47 -9.13 -19.12
N CYS A 145 4.93 -8.09 -18.51
CA CYS A 145 5.53 -7.44 -17.33
C CYS A 145 5.65 -8.39 -16.13
N LEU A 146 4.61 -9.17 -15.85
CA LEU A 146 4.63 -10.12 -14.73
C LEU A 146 5.66 -11.23 -14.95
N LYS A 147 5.75 -11.78 -16.17
CA LYS A 147 6.79 -12.75 -16.54
C LYS A 147 8.20 -12.18 -16.39
N GLU A 148 8.44 -10.92 -16.79
CA GLU A 148 9.73 -10.27 -16.61
C GLU A 148 10.03 -10.00 -15.13
N THR A 149 9.05 -9.60 -14.34
CA THR A 149 9.17 -9.43 -12.89
C THR A 149 9.62 -10.73 -12.21
N GLU A 150 9.05 -11.85 -12.62
CA GLU A 150 9.42 -13.18 -12.15
C GLU A 150 10.81 -13.60 -12.65
N ARG A 151 11.07 -13.50 -13.97
CA ARG A 151 12.33 -13.88 -14.59
C ARG A 151 13.54 -13.15 -14.02
N LEU A 152 13.39 -11.87 -13.70
CA LEU A 152 14.43 -11.01 -13.13
C LEU A 152 14.51 -11.07 -11.61
N ASP A 153 13.64 -11.82 -10.97
CA ASP A 153 13.49 -11.87 -9.50
C ASP A 153 13.45 -10.47 -8.87
N VAL A 154 12.64 -9.60 -9.45
CA VAL A 154 12.54 -8.18 -9.05
C VAL A 154 12.17 -8.04 -7.57
N LYS A 155 11.38 -8.95 -7.03
CA LYS A 155 10.95 -8.94 -5.62
C LYS A 155 12.12 -9.05 -4.66
N THR A 156 12.98 -10.06 -4.86
CA THR A 156 14.16 -10.27 -4.01
C THR A 156 15.12 -9.08 -4.10
N ASN A 157 15.34 -8.55 -5.30
CA ASN A 157 16.16 -7.35 -5.46
C ASN A 157 15.52 -6.14 -4.78
N ALA A 158 14.20 -5.93 -4.91
CA ALA A 158 13.49 -4.84 -4.25
C ALA A 158 13.57 -4.94 -2.73
N ALA A 159 13.45 -6.14 -2.15
CA ALA A 159 13.65 -6.36 -0.71
C ALA A 159 15.06 -5.98 -0.26
N ALA A 160 16.09 -6.47 -0.96
CA ALA A 160 17.49 -6.21 -0.61
C ALA A 160 17.86 -4.72 -0.77
N ARG A 161 17.45 -4.10 -1.88
CA ARG A 161 17.72 -2.66 -2.12
C ARG A 161 16.88 -1.78 -1.21
N GLY A 162 15.66 -2.21 -0.87
CA GLY A 162 14.80 -1.54 0.09
C GLY A 162 15.44 -1.44 1.48
N THR A 163 15.98 -2.54 1.98
CA THR A 163 16.74 -2.56 3.24
C THR A 163 17.93 -1.59 3.18
N GLN A 164 18.71 -1.64 2.09
CA GLN A 164 19.84 -0.74 1.90
C GLN A 164 19.42 0.74 1.91
N MET A 165 18.31 1.07 1.23
CA MET A 165 17.78 2.43 1.14
C MET A 165 17.28 2.90 2.51
N PHE A 166 16.52 2.10 3.22
CA PHE A 166 15.95 2.41 4.51
C PHE A 166 17.04 2.65 5.57
N GLU A 167 18.01 1.75 5.66
CA GLU A 167 19.15 1.93 6.57
C GLU A 167 20.02 3.13 6.19
N GLY A 168 20.13 3.42 4.88
CA GLY A 168 20.77 4.64 4.40
C GLY A 168 20.05 5.91 4.88
N ALA A 169 18.73 5.94 4.78
CA ALA A 169 17.92 7.06 5.25
C ALA A 169 18.01 7.25 6.77
N LYS A 170 18.02 6.16 7.55
CA LYS A 170 18.26 6.23 9.01
C LYS A 170 19.61 6.86 9.35
N ARG A 171 20.67 6.48 8.67
CA ARG A 171 22.00 7.10 8.87
C ARG A 171 22.01 8.58 8.50
N LEU A 172 21.22 9.01 7.51
CA LEU A 172 21.03 10.44 7.22
C LEU A 172 20.30 11.14 8.36
N MET A 173 19.28 10.53 8.93
CA MET A 173 18.54 11.06 10.07
C MET A 173 19.45 11.27 11.30
N GLU A 174 20.41 10.38 11.54
CA GLU A 174 21.41 10.57 12.62
C GLU A 174 22.29 11.81 12.40
N LYS A 175 22.61 12.12 11.14
CA LYS A 175 23.50 13.22 10.78
C LYS A 175 22.80 14.57 10.62
N HIS A 176 21.52 14.59 10.30
CA HIS A 176 20.77 15.78 9.92
C HIS A 176 19.55 15.99 10.81
N SER A 177 19.59 17.04 11.64
CA SER A 177 18.48 17.38 12.55
C SER A 177 17.18 17.77 11.82
N ALA A 178 17.28 18.16 10.55
CA ALA A 178 16.13 18.48 9.71
C ALA A 178 15.29 17.24 9.33
N ILE A 179 15.80 16.02 9.51
CA ILE A 179 15.03 14.81 9.29
C ILE A 179 14.35 14.41 10.60
N GLY A 180 13.03 14.53 10.64
CA GLY A 180 12.23 14.24 11.83
C GLY A 180 11.88 12.76 11.98
N ASP A 181 11.64 12.10 10.85
CA ASP A 181 11.28 10.69 10.83
C ASP A 181 11.70 10.00 9.52
N VAL A 182 11.93 8.70 9.59
CA VAL A 182 12.18 7.81 8.44
C VAL A 182 11.26 6.61 8.55
N ARG A 183 10.31 6.53 7.62
CA ARG A 183 9.30 5.45 7.56
C ARG A 183 9.54 4.52 6.38
N GLY A 184 9.10 3.28 6.51
CA GLY A 184 9.22 2.29 5.45
C GLY A 184 9.83 0.97 5.92
N GLY A 185 10.79 0.43 5.14
CA GLY A 185 11.46 -0.83 5.44
C GLY A 185 10.81 -2.05 4.78
N HIS A 186 9.72 -1.87 4.04
CA HIS A 186 9.11 -2.90 3.21
C HIS A 186 9.46 -2.64 1.74
N GLY A 187 10.43 -3.38 1.22
CA GLY A 187 10.95 -3.22 -0.14
C GLY A 187 11.35 -1.76 -0.44
N LEU A 188 11.05 -1.30 -1.64
CA LEU A 188 11.40 0.04 -2.11
C LEU A 188 10.33 1.09 -1.73
N MET A 189 9.89 1.07 -0.47
CA MET A 189 9.01 2.07 0.12
C MET A 189 9.71 2.73 1.31
N THR A 190 10.19 3.95 1.12
CA THR A 190 10.84 4.75 2.17
C THR A 190 10.36 6.19 2.08
N GLY A 191 9.89 6.71 3.18
CA GLY A 191 9.53 8.11 3.38
C GLY A 191 10.49 8.80 4.33
N ILE A 192 10.86 10.02 4.03
CA ILE A 192 11.66 10.90 4.90
C ILE A 192 10.80 12.13 5.20
N GLU A 193 10.58 12.38 6.48
CA GLU A 193 9.84 13.56 6.95
C GLU A 193 10.80 14.64 7.42
N PHE A 194 10.57 15.86 6.97
CA PHE A 194 11.39 17.01 7.36
C PHE A 194 10.69 17.84 8.42
N VAL A 195 11.46 18.27 9.41
CA VAL A 195 11.00 19.11 10.53
C VAL A 195 11.99 20.24 10.81
N LYS A 196 11.49 21.35 11.34
CA LYS A 196 12.34 22.42 11.88
C LYS A 196 13.00 22.00 13.18
N ASP A 197 12.26 21.27 13.99
CA ASP A 197 12.70 20.83 15.31
C ASP A 197 12.06 19.46 15.63
N ARG A 198 12.88 18.50 16.00
CA ARG A 198 12.44 17.13 16.31
C ARG A 198 11.67 17.03 17.63
N ALA A 199 12.02 17.82 18.63
CA ALA A 199 11.41 17.70 19.95
C ALA A 199 9.97 18.23 19.93
N THR A 200 9.75 19.34 19.24
CA THR A 200 8.43 19.95 19.11
C THR A 200 7.64 19.44 17.92
N LYS A 201 8.28 18.68 16.99
CA LYS A 201 7.73 18.27 15.70
C LYS A 201 7.26 19.45 14.84
N ALA A 202 7.87 20.63 15.03
CA ALA A 202 7.53 21.82 14.27
C ALA A 202 7.74 21.55 12.77
N PRO A 203 6.72 21.79 11.93
CA PRO A 203 6.80 21.47 10.51
C PRO A 203 7.87 22.29 9.79
N MET A 204 8.52 21.68 8.82
CA MET A 204 9.46 22.35 7.92
C MET A 204 8.68 23.26 6.95
N ASP A 205 9.39 24.24 6.38
CA ASP A 205 8.83 25.04 5.29
C ASP A 205 8.46 24.13 4.11
N PRO A 206 7.25 24.25 3.53
CA PRO A 206 6.81 23.40 2.43
C PRO A 206 7.72 23.39 1.20
N SER A 207 8.47 24.46 0.98
CA SER A 207 9.44 24.56 -0.13
C SER A 207 10.70 23.72 0.08
N PHE A 208 10.98 23.30 1.32
CA PHE A 208 12.19 22.54 1.64
C PHE A 208 12.23 21.19 0.95
N GLY A 209 11.13 20.44 0.99
CA GLY A 209 11.02 19.15 0.31
C GLY A 209 11.22 19.27 -1.21
N LEU A 210 10.69 20.32 -1.83
CA LEU A 210 10.91 20.62 -3.25
C LEU A 210 12.38 20.97 -3.54
N SER A 211 13.04 21.66 -2.65
CA SER A 211 14.47 21.97 -2.76
C SER A 211 15.32 20.71 -2.69
N VAL A 212 15.02 19.80 -1.77
CA VAL A 212 15.69 18.49 -1.67
C VAL A 212 15.46 17.67 -2.93
N GLN A 213 14.22 17.64 -3.43
CA GLN A 213 13.89 16.96 -4.68
C GLN A 213 14.70 17.50 -5.86
N LYS A 214 14.83 18.84 -5.96
CA LYS A 214 15.63 19.46 -7.03
C LYS A 214 17.09 19.06 -6.94
N VAL A 215 17.70 19.17 -5.76
CA VAL A 215 19.12 18.80 -5.55
C VAL A 215 19.34 17.33 -5.84
N ALA A 216 18.43 16.46 -5.42
CA ALA A 216 18.50 15.01 -5.73
C ALA A 216 18.47 14.78 -7.25
N MET A 217 17.58 15.45 -7.97
CA MET A 217 17.47 15.34 -9.42
C MET A 217 18.73 15.84 -10.13
N ASP A 218 19.30 16.96 -9.69
CA ASP A 218 20.55 17.50 -10.22
C ASP A 218 21.74 16.51 -10.00
N ASN A 219 21.62 15.60 -9.04
CA ASN A 219 22.58 14.52 -8.76
C ASN A 219 22.15 13.14 -9.30
N GLY A 220 21.19 13.07 -10.21
CA GLY A 220 20.76 11.85 -10.88
C GLY A 220 19.80 10.96 -10.08
N VAL A 221 19.20 11.48 -9.00
CA VAL A 221 18.23 10.74 -8.17
C VAL A 221 16.86 11.37 -8.29
N MET A 222 15.89 10.61 -8.81
CA MET A 222 14.50 11.04 -8.89
C MET A 222 13.79 10.73 -7.56
N LEU A 223 13.38 11.77 -6.85
CA LEU A 223 12.55 11.70 -5.65
C LEU A 223 11.22 12.40 -5.90
N ARG A 224 10.23 12.12 -5.06
CA ARG A 224 8.97 12.83 -5.05
C ARG A 224 8.81 13.54 -3.70
N ALA A 225 8.72 14.86 -3.72
CA ALA A 225 8.19 15.62 -2.60
C ALA A 225 6.66 15.44 -2.55
N SER A 226 6.11 15.19 -1.39
CA SER A 226 4.69 14.98 -1.16
C SER A 226 4.28 15.62 0.16
N GLY A 227 3.09 16.21 0.18
CA GLY A 227 2.60 16.88 1.37
C GLY A 227 3.19 18.29 1.57
N THR A 228 2.98 18.79 2.76
CA THR A 228 3.45 20.12 3.22
C THR A 228 4.70 20.06 4.08
N ASN A 229 5.23 18.84 4.31
CA ASN A 229 6.37 18.61 5.19
C ASN A 229 7.42 17.72 4.54
#